data_427a4d9d20fa63a7266effea2e272cea
#
_entry.id   427a4d9d20fa63a7266effea2e272cea
#
_cell.length_a   1.000
_cell.length_b   1.000
_cell.length_c   1.000
_cell.angle_alpha   90.00
_cell.angle_beta   90.00
_cell.angle_gamma   90.00
#
_symmetry.space_group_name_H-M   'P 1'
#
loop_
_entity.id
_entity.type
_entity.pdbx_description
1 polymer ?
#
loop_
_entity_poly.entity_id
_entity_poly.type
_entity_poly.pdbx_seq_one_letter_code
_entity_poly.pdbx_strand_id
1 'polypeptide(L)'
;MPYIKAKHRKELDILIDQLADRLVREAKEYPDPGAFAGLLNYTCTRLALKVVRKQFGQMRYWLIAILSGVFRNVADEFYRRLAAPYEDRLKAENGDVDLFQKYLEDFEKM
;
A
#
# COMPACT_ATOMS: atom_id res chain seq x y z
N MET A 1 -4.39 0.53 -9.14
CA MET A 1 -4.29 2.00 -9.14
C MET A 1 -5.33 2.58 -8.20
N PRO A 2 -4.91 3.40 -7.23
CA PRO A 2 -5.85 3.98 -6.27
C PRO A 2 -6.56 5.25 -6.78
N TYR A 3 -6.27 5.69 -8.00
CA TYR A 3 -6.74 6.99 -8.51
C TYR A 3 -8.11 6.85 -9.18
N ILE A 4 -9.10 6.43 -8.42
CA ILE A 4 -10.48 6.27 -8.90
C ILE A 4 -11.19 7.62 -8.98
N LYS A 5 -12.37 7.65 -9.63
CA LYS A 5 -13.16 8.88 -9.78
C LYS A 5 -13.64 9.40 -8.42
N ALA A 6 -13.71 10.72 -8.29
CA ALA A 6 -14.08 11.40 -7.05
C ALA A 6 -15.44 10.93 -6.49
N LYS A 7 -16.42 10.64 -7.35
CA LYS A 7 -17.74 10.17 -6.89
C LYS A 7 -17.66 8.86 -6.11
N HIS A 8 -16.73 7.96 -6.48
CA HIS A 8 -16.53 6.70 -5.76
C HIS A 8 -15.78 6.90 -4.46
N ARG A 9 -14.82 7.84 -4.44
CA ARG A 9 -14.06 8.16 -3.22
C ARG A 9 -14.98 8.67 -2.13
N LYS A 10 -15.90 9.56 -2.47
CA LYS A 10 -16.77 10.23 -1.49
C LYS A 10 -17.56 9.24 -0.63
N GLU A 11 -18.13 8.23 -1.26
CA GLU A 11 -18.90 7.21 -0.55
C GLU A 11 -18.02 6.21 0.19
N LEU A 12 -16.94 5.76 -0.45
CA LEU A 12 -16.02 4.80 0.16
C LEU A 12 -15.31 5.40 1.36
N ASP A 13 -14.93 6.68 1.31
CA ASP A 13 -14.21 7.34 2.39
C ASP A 13 -14.99 7.30 3.70
N ILE A 14 -16.31 7.44 3.66
CA ILE A 14 -17.16 7.37 4.86
C ILE A 14 -16.97 6.00 5.56
N LEU A 15 -17.03 4.93 4.79
CA LEU A 15 -16.88 3.57 5.33
C LEU A 15 -15.45 3.30 5.78
N ILE A 16 -14.47 3.76 4.99
CA ILE A 16 -13.06 3.60 5.32
C ILE A 16 -12.71 4.35 6.61
N ASP A 17 -13.20 5.59 6.76
CA ASP A 17 -12.95 6.39 7.96
C ASP A 17 -13.53 5.70 9.21
N GLN A 18 -14.74 5.15 9.12
CA GLN A 18 -15.35 4.40 10.21
C GLN A 18 -14.52 3.16 10.57
N LEU A 19 -14.07 2.43 9.56
CA LEU A 19 -13.24 1.25 9.76
C LEU A 19 -11.88 1.61 10.37
N ALA A 20 -11.27 2.71 9.89
CA ALA A 20 -10.00 3.20 10.44
C ALA A 20 -10.14 3.55 11.92
N ASP A 21 -11.21 4.22 12.31
CA ASP A 21 -11.47 4.56 13.71
C ASP A 21 -11.58 3.29 14.57
N ARG A 22 -12.24 2.26 14.05
CA ARG A 22 -12.39 0.99 14.76
C ARG A 22 -11.05 0.27 14.89
N LEU A 23 -10.25 0.24 13.84
CA LEU A 23 -8.92 -0.38 13.87
C LEU A 23 -8.00 0.31 14.89
N VAL A 24 -8.07 1.64 14.97
CA VAL A 24 -7.29 2.39 15.95
C VAL A 24 -7.72 2.02 17.38
N ARG A 25 -9.01 1.89 17.62
CA ARG A 25 -9.51 1.47 18.95
C ARG A 25 -9.05 0.06 19.31
N GLU A 26 -9.11 -0.88 18.38
CA GLU A 26 -8.59 -2.23 18.60
C GLU A 26 -7.09 -2.22 18.89
N ALA A 27 -6.33 -1.44 18.12
CA ALA A 27 -4.88 -1.36 18.28
C ALA A 27 -4.48 -0.82 19.66
N LYS A 28 -5.27 0.09 20.23
CA LYS A 28 -4.99 0.66 21.56
C LYS A 28 -5.10 -0.34 22.71
N GLU A 29 -5.70 -1.49 22.48
CA GLU A 29 -5.75 -2.57 23.48
C GLU A 29 -4.40 -3.27 23.65
N TYR A 30 -3.46 -3.02 22.76
CA TYR A 30 -2.14 -3.65 22.76
C TYR A 30 -1.07 -2.61 23.10
N PRO A 31 -0.08 -2.97 23.94
CA PRO A 31 0.99 -2.01 24.29
C PRO A 31 1.99 -1.80 23.14
N ASP A 32 2.15 -2.77 22.23
CA ASP A 32 3.06 -2.65 21.10
C ASP A 32 2.48 -1.71 20.04
N PRO A 33 3.18 -0.60 19.69
CA PRO A 33 2.71 0.30 18.66
C PRO A 33 2.64 -0.35 17.27
N GLY A 34 3.30 -1.49 17.05
CA GLY A 34 3.23 -2.25 15.81
C GLY A 34 2.00 -3.14 15.66
N ALA A 35 1.13 -3.23 16.68
CA ALA A 35 -0.04 -4.09 16.66
C ALA A 35 -1.02 -3.74 15.53
N PHE A 36 -1.05 -2.47 15.11
CA PHE A 36 -1.92 -2.04 14.00
C PHE A 36 -1.64 -2.82 12.70
N ALA A 37 -0.40 -3.25 12.51
CA ALA A 37 -0.01 -3.92 11.26
C ALA A 37 -0.75 -5.25 11.08
N GLY A 38 -0.86 -6.05 12.13
CA GLY A 38 -1.61 -7.31 12.09
C GLY A 38 -3.10 -7.09 11.87
N LEU A 39 -3.66 -6.08 12.55
CA LEU A 39 -5.07 -5.73 12.40
C LEU A 39 -5.37 -5.25 10.97
N LEU A 40 -4.51 -4.41 10.44
CA LEU A 40 -4.65 -3.91 9.06
C LEU A 40 -4.49 -5.04 8.05
N ASN A 41 -3.50 -5.91 8.25
CA ASN A 41 -3.29 -7.07 7.37
C ASN A 41 -4.54 -7.96 7.34
N TYR A 42 -5.08 -8.30 8.51
CA TYR A 42 -6.31 -9.09 8.60
C TYR A 42 -7.46 -8.42 7.86
N THR A 43 -7.67 -7.14 8.13
CA THR A 43 -8.78 -6.37 7.53
C THR A 43 -8.68 -6.34 6.01
N CYS A 44 -7.51 -6.03 5.47
CA CYS A 44 -7.30 -6.01 4.03
C CYS A 44 -7.48 -7.39 3.41
N THR A 45 -6.98 -8.44 4.07
CA THR A 45 -7.11 -9.81 3.59
C THR A 45 -8.57 -10.23 3.53
N ARG A 46 -9.29 -10.04 4.63
CA ARG A 46 -10.70 -10.41 4.70
C ARG A 46 -11.54 -9.59 3.72
N LEU A 47 -11.27 -8.29 3.61
CA LEU A 47 -12.00 -7.43 2.68
C LEU A 47 -11.84 -7.91 1.24
N ALA A 48 -10.60 -8.20 0.83
CA ALA A 48 -10.33 -8.69 -0.52
C ALA A 48 -11.06 -10.00 -0.80
N LEU A 49 -10.99 -10.95 0.14
CA LEU A 49 -11.69 -12.24 0.00
C LEU A 49 -13.20 -12.06 -0.05
N LYS A 50 -13.73 -11.14 0.77
CA LYS A 50 -15.16 -10.86 0.81
C LYS A 50 -15.66 -10.26 -0.49
N VAL A 51 -14.89 -9.35 -1.07
CA VAL A 51 -15.22 -8.73 -2.36
C VAL A 51 -15.30 -9.78 -3.46
N VAL A 52 -14.33 -10.69 -3.51
CA VAL A 52 -14.34 -11.77 -4.51
C VAL A 52 -15.55 -12.69 -4.32
N ARG A 53 -15.83 -13.08 -3.07
CA ARG A 53 -16.95 -13.97 -2.78
C ARG A 53 -18.28 -13.33 -3.19
N LYS A 54 -18.48 -12.07 -2.88
CA LYS A 54 -19.72 -11.35 -3.20
C LYS A 54 -19.89 -11.10 -4.69
N GLN A 55 -18.81 -10.78 -5.38
CA GLN A 55 -18.89 -10.40 -6.79
C GLN A 55 -18.89 -11.61 -7.73
N PHE A 56 -18.09 -12.63 -7.43
CA PHE A 56 -17.86 -13.76 -8.35
C PHE A 56 -18.38 -15.10 -7.82
N GLY A 57 -18.68 -15.22 -6.54
CA GLY A 57 -19.20 -16.43 -5.93
C GLY A 57 -18.14 -17.46 -5.55
N GLN A 58 -17.11 -17.61 -6.35
CA GLN A 58 -16.02 -18.56 -6.06
C GLN A 58 -14.68 -18.01 -6.52
N MET A 59 -13.60 -18.56 -5.93
CA MET A 59 -12.25 -18.17 -6.29
C MET A 59 -11.81 -18.83 -7.60
N ARG A 60 -11.06 -18.08 -8.38
CA ARG A 60 -10.41 -18.55 -9.62
C ARG A 60 -8.96 -18.10 -9.61
N TYR A 61 -8.12 -18.80 -10.36
CA TYR A 61 -6.69 -18.47 -10.40
C TYR A 61 -6.43 -17.03 -10.87
N TRP A 62 -7.17 -16.58 -11.88
CA TRP A 62 -6.99 -15.21 -12.39
C TRP A 62 -7.36 -14.15 -11.34
N LEU A 63 -8.30 -14.46 -10.44
CA LEU A 63 -8.66 -13.58 -9.33
C LEU A 63 -7.53 -13.52 -8.29
N ILE A 64 -6.88 -14.66 -8.01
CA ILE A 64 -5.72 -14.69 -7.13
C ILE A 64 -4.62 -13.79 -7.69
N ALA A 65 -4.37 -13.89 -9.00
CA ALA A 65 -3.35 -13.07 -9.66
C ALA A 65 -3.68 -11.58 -9.56
N ILE A 66 -4.94 -11.20 -9.79
CA ILE A 66 -5.39 -9.81 -9.67
C ILE A 66 -5.25 -9.31 -8.22
N LEU A 67 -5.71 -10.08 -7.23
CA LEU A 67 -5.60 -9.68 -5.83
C LEU A 67 -4.14 -9.47 -5.42
N SER A 68 -3.27 -10.39 -5.81
CA SER A 68 -1.84 -10.25 -5.53
C SER A 68 -1.27 -8.98 -6.17
N GLY A 69 -1.67 -8.69 -7.40
CA GLY A 69 -1.28 -7.48 -8.11
C GLY A 69 -1.78 -6.21 -7.43
N VAL A 70 -3.01 -6.20 -6.95
CA VAL A 70 -3.58 -5.05 -6.22
C VAL A 70 -2.72 -4.72 -4.99
N PHE A 71 -2.38 -5.72 -4.17
CA PHE A 71 -1.60 -5.48 -2.95
C PHE A 71 -0.16 -5.05 -3.27
N ARG A 72 0.43 -5.60 -4.32
CA ARG A 72 1.74 -5.13 -4.79
C ARG A 72 1.69 -3.68 -5.26
N ASN A 73 0.65 -3.31 -6.00
CA ASN A 73 0.47 -1.94 -6.44
C ASN A 73 0.29 -0.97 -5.26
N VAL A 74 -0.43 -1.39 -4.21
CA VAL A 74 -0.56 -0.59 -2.99
C VAL A 74 0.83 -0.36 -2.36
N ALA A 75 1.62 -1.41 -2.22
CA ALA A 75 2.98 -1.31 -1.68
C ALA A 75 3.86 -0.40 -2.54
N ASP A 76 3.80 -0.55 -3.86
CA ASP A 76 4.58 0.25 -4.81
C ASP A 76 4.22 1.74 -4.73
N GLU A 77 2.93 2.06 -4.57
CA GLU A 77 2.48 3.44 -4.42
C GLU A 77 2.94 4.05 -3.10
N PHE A 78 2.96 3.28 -2.01
CA PHE A 78 3.52 3.76 -0.75
C PHE A 78 5.01 4.08 -0.90
N TYR A 79 5.76 3.23 -1.60
CA TYR A 79 7.17 3.50 -1.86
C TYR A 79 7.32 4.75 -2.71
N ARG A 80 6.65 4.80 -3.84
CA ARG A 80 6.79 5.90 -4.82
C ARG A 80 6.37 7.24 -4.24
N ARG A 81 5.25 7.27 -3.50
CA ARG A 81 4.65 8.52 -3.04
C ARG A 81 5.19 9.00 -1.69
N LEU A 82 5.69 8.10 -0.86
CA LEU A 82 6.13 8.41 0.50
C LEU A 82 7.60 8.10 0.74
N ALA A 83 8.02 6.85 0.48
CA ALA A 83 9.39 6.44 0.81
C ALA A 83 10.43 7.05 -0.12
N ALA A 84 10.20 7.05 -1.42
CA ALA A 84 11.16 7.58 -2.39
C ALA A 84 11.43 9.08 -2.19
N PRO A 85 10.40 9.95 -2.04
CA PRO A 85 10.66 11.36 -1.73
C PRO A 85 11.42 11.58 -0.42
N TYR A 86 11.12 10.76 0.60
CA TYR A 86 11.84 10.85 1.87
C TYR A 86 13.31 10.45 1.69
N GLU A 87 13.59 9.37 0.97
CA GLU A 87 14.94 8.91 0.68
C GLU A 87 15.71 9.93 -0.17
N ASP A 88 15.04 10.57 -1.14
CA ASP A 88 15.64 11.64 -1.95
C ASP A 88 16.11 12.81 -1.09
N ARG A 89 15.31 13.16 -0.07
CA ARG A 89 15.71 14.21 0.88
C ARG A 89 16.92 13.79 1.71
N LEU A 90 16.96 12.57 2.20
CA LEU A 90 18.12 12.06 2.94
C LEU A 90 19.36 12.00 2.06
N LYS A 91 19.20 11.62 0.80
CA LYS A 91 20.31 11.63 -0.18
C LYS A 91 20.88 13.01 -0.37
N ALA A 92 20.02 14.03 -0.44
CA ALA A 92 20.46 15.42 -0.57
C ALA A 92 21.20 15.91 0.68
N GLU A 93 20.74 15.51 1.88
CA GLU A 93 21.33 15.94 3.14
C GLU A 93 22.65 15.22 3.45
N ASN A 94 22.70 13.90 3.22
CA ASN A 94 23.82 13.06 3.64
C ASN A 94 24.78 12.69 2.50
N GLY A 95 24.42 12.98 1.27
CA GLY A 95 25.17 12.58 0.08
C GLY A 95 24.69 11.25 -0.46
N ASP A 96 24.96 11.06 -1.75
CA ASP A 96 24.56 9.85 -2.47
C ASP A 96 25.63 8.75 -2.33
N VAL A 97 25.23 7.53 -2.68
CA VAL A 97 26.15 6.41 -2.87
C VAL A 97 26.91 6.63 -4.18
N ASP A 98 28.24 6.73 -4.11
CA ASP A 98 29.08 7.06 -5.26
C ASP A 98 28.92 6.06 -6.42
N LEU A 99 28.75 4.78 -6.12
CA LEU A 99 28.59 3.75 -7.15
C LEU A 99 27.30 3.90 -7.95
N PHE A 100 26.22 4.44 -7.36
CA PHE A 100 25.01 4.73 -8.13
C PHE A 100 25.28 5.77 -9.21
N GLN A 101 26.06 6.80 -8.90
CA GLN A 101 26.42 7.82 -9.89
C GLN A 101 27.22 7.21 -11.04
N LYS A 102 28.14 6.32 -10.75
CA LYS A 102 28.95 5.64 -11.76
C LYS A 102 28.08 4.79 -12.68
N TYR A 103 27.11 4.06 -12.13
CA TYR A 103 26.22 3.24 -12.93
C TYR A 103 25.28 4.09 -13.78
N LEU A 104 24.82 5.23 -13.29
CA LEU A 104 24.00 6.16 -14.06
C LEU A 104 24.78 6.71 -15.25
N GLU A 105 26.07 7.01 -15.05
CA GLU A 105 26.98 7.41 -16.15
C GLU A 105 27.12 6.30 -17.19
N ASP A 106 27.18 5.04 -16.76
CA ASP A 106 27.23 3.90 -17.67
C ASP A 106 25.99 3.84 -18.55
N PHE A 107 24.81 4.14 -17.99
CA PHE A 107 23.55 4.16 -18.77
C PHE A 107 23.57 5.21 -19.87
N GLU A 108 24.19 6.38 -19.61
CA GLU A 108 24.31 7.43 -20.60
C GLU A 108 25.16 7.00 -21.79
N LYS A 109 26.07 6.05 -21.63
CA LYS A 109 26.93 5.50 -22.68
C LYS A 109 26.28 4.34 -23.43
N MET A 110 25.18 3.81 -22.93
CA MET A 110 24.44 2.73 -23.55
C MET A 110 23.53 3.26 -24.66
#